data_3d8707806bd9745cb769b7b8aed78ebf
#
_entry.id   3d8707806bd9745cb769b7b8aed78ebf
#
_cell.length_a   1.000
_cell.length_b   1.000
_cell.length_c   1.000
_cell.angle_alpha   90.00
_cell.angle_beta   90.00
_cell.angle_gamma   90.00
#
_symmetry.space_group_name_H-M   'P 1'
#
loop_
_entity.id
_entity.type
_entity.pdbx_description
1 polymer ?
#
loop_
_entity_poly.entity_id
_entity_poly.type
_entity_poly.pdbx_seq_one_letter_code
_entity_poly.pdbx_strand_id
1 'polypeptide(L)'
;XPTTEEPTTAPAADTTYVVAGTTNLTGYEWVGTPAAAPENVMTADGSVFTKTFSAVPAGKNYQLKVVANTGDEQKWIGLDGTDNNVTFDVETACDVTVTFDPATNKITVTGDGVKMVTDLEVNSITVVGNGENNWLNGVAWGVDAEANHMTQVSDKVYQIKYENIESADDAYQFKFAVNDDWAANWGLPEQSATPIGEEFDLAFNGQNMLLNTVSAGFEEDSLVDVTITLDISKFDYSTRSGAKATVKVEPSTPAVDNLTINATSNICQANGSGTFNVGDKVSVYYLLDTKDAQLEEVQWALTYDKNLLTLDSLTMPEIADGMVNMNDVSGNASNLALYDFAGGKKLVEAVFTVNGTGTTNVDLNVVDLTLGKLNPATGTVDADSEYEAVVNGDMANDLFDHINSDAKVEAYVEPTTTEPTTTE
;
A
#
# COMPACT_ATOMS: atom_id res chain seq x y z
N UNK A 1 76.48 11.67 -6.75
CA UNK A 1 75.94 11.72 -6.90
C UNK A 1 75.25 11.37 -6.31
N PRO A 2 74.58 12.12 -6.11
CA PRO A 2 73.41 11.66 -5.32
C PRO A 2 72.68 10.57 -6.10
N THR A 3 72.60 9.41 -5.50
CA THR A 3 71.72 8.33 -5.98
C THR A 3 70.29 8.72 -5.72
N THR A 4 69.58 9.10 -6.77
CA THR A 4 68.11 9.18 -6.72
C THR A 4 67.58 7.78 -6.59
N GLU A 5 67.17 7.43 -5.40
CA GLU A 5 66.36 6.22 -5.24
C GLU A 5 65.02 6.45 -5.90
N GLU A 6 64.75 5.65 -6.92
CA GLU A 6 63.42 5.58 -7.54
C GLU A 6 62.44 5.19 -6.40
N PRO A 7 61.32 5.88 -6.28
CA PRO A 7 60.36 5.48 -5.29
C PRO A 7 59.88 4.06 -5.59
N THR A 8 60.16 3.14 -4.70
CA THR A 8 59.63 1.79 -4.76
C THR A 8 58.13 1.89 -4.48
N THR A 9 57.34 1.80 -5.54
CA THR A 9 55.91 1.57 -5.39
C THR A 9 55.77 0.21 -4.69
N ALA A 10 55.16 0.23 -3.53
CA ALA A 10 54.79 -1.02 -2.86
C ALA A 10 53.98 -1.86 -3.85
N PRO A 11 54.24 -3.17 -3.96
CA PRO A 11 53.45 -4.00 -4.87
C PRO A 11 51.98 -3.85 -4.50
N ALA A 12 51.14 -3.72 -5.51
CA ALA A 12 49.70 -3.64 -5.27
C ALA A 12 49.25 -4.86 -4.48
N ALA A 13 48.48 -4.64 -3.44
CA ALA A 13 47.93 -5.75 -2.66
C ALA A 13 47.12 -6.65 -3.57
N ASP A 14 47.31 -7.93 -3.42
CA ASP A 14 46.56 -8.90 -4.24
C ASP A 14 45.06 -8.74 -3.96
N THR A 15 44.31 -8.72 -5.03
CA THR A 15 42.85 -8.62 -4.98
C THR A 15 42.26 -10.01 -5.15
N THR A 16 41.32 -10.36 -4.28
CA THR A 16 40.57 -11.59 -4.33
C THR A 16 39.14 -11.26 -4.74
N TYR A 17 38.63 -11.97 -5.74
CA TYR A 17 37.29 -11.75 -6.25
C TYR A 17 36.35 -12.85 -5.76
N VAL A 18 35.15 -12.45 -5.30
CA VAL A 18 34.15 -13.35 -4.76
C VAL A 18 32.83 -13.08 -5.48
N VAL A 19 32.12 -14.14 -5.87
CA VAL A 19 30.75 -13.98 -6.38
C VAL A 19 29.81 -13.93 -5.17
N ALA A 20 29.12 -12.79 -5.00
CA ALA A 20 28.10 -12.60 -3.99
C ALA A 20 26.75 -12.52 -4.68
N GLY A 21 25.72 -13.09 -4.10
CA GLY A 21 24.42 -13.09 -4.74
C GLY A 21 23.36 -13.79 -3.93
N THR A 22 22.28 -14.13 -4.61
CA THR A 22 21.15 -14.82 -3.99
C THR A 22 21.56 -16.18 -3.42
N THR A 23 20.95 -16.55 -2.32
CA THR A 23 21.31 -17.77 -1.60
C THR A 23 21.14 -19.03 -2.44
N ASN A 24 20.13 -19.04 -3.32
CA ASN A 24 19.89 -20.20 -4.19
C ASN A 24 20.97 -20.41 -5.26
N LEU A 25 21.82 -19.39 -5.48
CA LEU A 25 22.99 -19.54 -6.37
C LEU A 25 24.26 -19.79 -5.58
N THR A 26 24.52 -18.94 -4.59
CA THR A 26 25.82 -18.86 -3.93
C THR A 26 25.90 -19.66 -2.63
N GLY A 27 24.75 -20.04 -2.07
CA GLY A 27 24.70 -20.67 -0.76
C GLY A 27 24.72 -19.69 0.43
N TYR A 28 24.85 -18.40 0.14
CA TYR A 28 24.94 -17.34 1.15
C TYR A 28 24.11 -16.13 0.70
N GLU A 29 23.59 -15.38 1.65
CA GLU A 29 22.79 -14.19 1.33
C GLU A 29 23.73 -12.99 1.17
N TRP A 30 24.20 -12.77 -0.05
CA TRP A 30 24.99 -11.60 -0.43
C TRP A 30 26.25 -11.43 0.43
N VAL A 31 27.05 -12.51 0.51
CA VAL A 31 28.31 -12.50 1.26
C VAL A 31 29.46 -12.38 0.27
N GLY A 32 30.29 -11.33 0.45
CA GLY A 32 31.38 -11.02 -0.48
C GLY A 32 32.78 -11.14 0.06
N THR A 33 32.99 -11.63 1.31
CA THR A 33 34.33 -11.80 1.87
C THR A 33 34.83 -13.22 1.62
N PRO A 34 36.12 -13.39 1.22
CA PRO A 34 36.65 -14.73 0.97
C PRO A 34 36.59 -15.67 2.17
N ALA A 35 36.81 -15.14 3.39
CA ALA A 35 36.81 -15.97 4.61
C ALA A 35 35.40 -16.49 4.90
N ALA A 36 34.35 -15.68 4.64
CA ALA A 36 32.98 -16.07 4.96
C ALA A 36 32.35 -16.94 3.88
N ALA A 37 32.78 -16.79 2.62
CA ALA A 37 32.28 -17.56 1.50
C ALA A 37 33.40 -18.10 0.64
N PRO A 38 34.24 -18.98 1.20
CA PRO A 38 35.44 -19.45 0.46
C PRO A 38 35.12 -20.20 -0.81
N GLU A 39 33.96 -20.88 -0.87
CA GLU A 39 33.55 -21.63 -2.07
C GLU A 39 33.28 -20.72 -3.25
N ASN A 40 33.00 -19.44 -3.01
CA ASN A 40 32.61 -18.49 -4.04
C ASN A 40 33.77 -17.59 -4.52
N VAL A 41 34.98 -17.90 -4.04
CA VAL A 41 36.18 -17.21 -4.52
C VAL A 41 36.44 -17.63 -5.97
N MET A 42 36.65 -16.62 -6.81
CA MET A 42 36.90 -16.83 -8.23
C MET A 42 38.36 -17.24 -8.46
N THR A 43 38.57 -18.05 -9.49
CA THR A 43 39.89 -18.58 -9.89
C THR A 43 40.39 -17.82 -11.09
N ALA A 44 41.67 -17.46 -11.10
CA ALA A 44 42.30 -16.79 -12.25
C ALA A 44 42.34 -17.74 -13.45
N ASP A 45 41.97 -17.21 -14.60
CA ASP A 45 42.02 -17.94 -15.88
C ASP A 45 42.52 -16.94 -16.91
N GLY A 46 43.86 -16.89 -17.06
CA GLY A 46 44.47 -15.86 -17.88
C GLY A 46 44.23 -14.47 -17.31
N SER A 47 43.66 -13.59 -18.11
CA SER A 47 43.39 -12.21 -17.71
C SER A 47 42.04 -12.04 -17.04
N VAL A 48 41.25 -13.10 -16.93
CA VAL A 48 39.92 -13.05 -16.32
C VAL A 48 39.85 -13.98 -15.09
N PHE A 49 38.78 -13.87 -14.34
CA PHE A 49 38.51 -14.73 -13.20
C PHE A 49 37.19 -15.45 -13.41
N THR A 50 37.10 -16.70 -12.99
CA THR A 50 35.91 -17.51 -13.20
C THR A 50 35.47 -18.22 -11.90
N LYS A 51 34.17 -18.49 -11.81
CA LYS A 51 33.57 -19.37 -10.81
C LYS A 51 32.45 -20.13 -11.47
N THR A 52 32.47 -21.48 -11.34
CA THR A 52 31.38 -22.31 -11.86
C THR A 52 30.55 -22.83 -10.69
N PHE A 53 29.25 -22.63 -10.78
CA PHE A 53 28.27 -23.20 -9.86
C PHE A 53 27.67 -24.43 -10.53
N SER A 54 27.78 -25.59 -9.89
CA SER A 54 27.37 -26.87 -10.50
C SER A 54 25.89 -27.11 -10.31
N ALA A 55 25.23 -27.62 -11.35
CA ALA A 55 23.86 -28.14 -11.29
C ALA A 55 22.89 -27.11 -10.67
N VAL A 56 22.94 -25.88 -11.14
CA VAL A 56 22.03 -24.82 -10.68
C VAL A 56 20.63 -25.17 -11.17
N PRO A 57 19.64 -25.26 -10.27
CA PRO A 57 18.26 -25.63 -10.67
C PRO A 57 17.62 -24.62 -11.58
N ALA A 58 16.62 -25.06 -12.34
CA ALA A 58 15.74 -24.15 -13.08
C ALA A 58 15.09 -23.19 -12.09
N GLY A 59 15.04 -21.92 -12.43
CA GLY A 59 14.48 -20.91 -11.55
C GLY A 59 14.60 -19.54 -12.18
N LYS A 60 13.97 -18.58 -11.51
CA LYS A 60 13.92 -17.20 -11.98
C LYS A 60 14.73 -16.28 -11.06
N ASN A 61 15.26 -15.22 -11.66
CA ASN A 61 15.80 -14.08 -10.90
C ASN A 61 16.97 -14.44 -10.00
N TYR A 62 17.88 -15.28 -10.50
CA TYR A 62 19.19 -15.42 -9.87
C TYR A 62 19.91 -14.08 -10.02
N GLN A 63 20.53 -13.61 -8.93
CA GLN A 63 21.21 -12.32 -8.96
C GLN A 63 22.59 -12.43 -8.35
N LEU A 64 23.51 -11.63 -8.91
CA LEU A 64 24.86 -11.60 -8.38
C LEU A 64 25.56 -10.27 -8.65
N LYS A 65 26.63 -10.06 -7.88
CA LYS A 65 27.68 -9.07 -8.13
C LYS A 65 29.03 -9.78 -7.91
N VAL A 66 30.09 -9.17 -8.37
CA VAL A 66 31.45 -9.59 -8.06
C VAL A 66 32.03 -8.61 -7.03
N VAL A 67 32.62 -9.13 -5.96
CA VAL A 67 33.18 -8.31 -4.91
C VAL A 67 34.71 -8.42 -4.98
N ALA A 68 35.36 -7.29 -5.20
CA ALA A 68 36.83 -7.20 -5.19
C ALA A 68 37.27 -6.89 -3.78
N ASN A 69 38.06 -7.80 -3.20
CA ASN A 69 38.59 -7.69 -1.85
C ASN A 69 40.08 -7.41 -1.89
N THR A 70 40.49 -6.23 -1.42
CA THR A 70 41.91 -5.83 -1.38
C THR A 70 42.22 -5.39 0.04
N GLY A 71 42.95 -6.23 0.77
CA GLY A 71 43.10 -5.99 2.21
C GLY A 71 41.75 -6.06 2.89
N ASP A 72 41.39 -5.02 3.64
CA ASP A 72 40.10 -4.91 4.30
C ASP A 72 39.06 -4.16 3.45
N GLU A 73 39.46 -3.72 2.27
CA GLU A 73 38.60 -2.91 1.40
C GLU A 73 37.77 -3.81 0.47
N GLN A 74 36.49 -3.53 0.36
CA GLN A 74 35.60 -4.23 -0.58
C GLN A 74 35.05 -3.25 -1.59
N LYS A 75 35.06 -3.69 -2.86
CA LYS A 75 34.39 -2.97 -3.93
C LYS A 75 33.39 -3.92 -4.57
N TRP A 76 32.10 -3.55 -4.54
CA TRP A 76 31.01 -4.34 -5.10
C TRP A 76 30.78 -3.90 -6.53
N ILE A 77 30.88 -4.83 -7.47
CA ILE A 77 30.81 -4.56 -8.91
C ILE A 77 29.61 -5.28 -9.49
N GLY A 78 28.68 -4.52 -10.05
CA GLY A 78 27.49 -5.07 -10.68
C GLY A 78 27.56 -5.07 -12.19
N LEU A 79 26.40 -5.08 -12.82
CA LEU A 79 26.26 -5.16 -14.27
C LEU A 79 27.00 -3.99 -14.94
N ASP A 80 27.92 -4.33 -15.83
CA ASP A 80 28.72 -3.35 -16.60
C ASP A 80 29.40 -2.31 -15.71
N GLY A 81 29.83 -2.71 -14.51
CA GLY A 81 30.51 -1.85 -13.55
C GLY A 81 29.60 -0.95 -12.72
N THR A 82 28.30 -1.07 -12.89
CA THR A 82 27.32 -0.26 -12.14
C THR A 82 27.00 -0.90 -10.78
N ASP A 83 26.10 -0.28 -10.03
CA ASP A 83 25.56 -0.85 -8.79
C ASP A 83 24.42 -1.85 -9.05
N ASN A 84 23.99 -2.02 -10.29
CA ASN A 84 22.86 -2.90 -10.62
C ASN A 84 23.29 -4.37 -10.55
N ASN A 85 22.41 -5.21 -10.03
CA ASN A 85 22.67 -6.64 -9.98
C ASN A 85 22.67 -7.22 -11.39
N VAL A 86 23.54 -8.21 -11.60
CA VAL A 86 23.45 -9.07 -12.81
C VAL A 86 22.32 -10.06 -12.51
N THR A 87 21.30 -10.10 -13.37
CA THR A 87 20.12 -10.92 -13.17
C THR A 87 19.93 -11.88 -14.35
N PHE A 88 19.67 -13.14 -14.03
CA PHE A 88 19.44 -14.15 -15.05
C PHE A 88 18.48 -15.22 -14.56
N ASP A 89 17.85 -15.88 -15.51
CA ASP A 89 17.03 -17.08 -15.25
C ASP A 89 17.81 -18.30 -15.67
N VAL A 90 17.50 -19.44 -15.05
CA VAL A 90 17.97 -20.74 -15.50
C VAL A 90 16.73 -21.49 -15.99
N GLU A 91 16.62 -21.68 -17.30
CA GLU A 91 15.43 -22.30 -17.90
C GLU A 91 15.45 -23.82 -17.73
N THR A 92 16.65 -24.41 -17.78
CA THR A 92 16.89 -25.84 -17.58
C THR A 92 18.10 -25.98 -16.68
N ALA A 93 18.04 -26.84 -15.69
CA ALA A 93 19.14 -27.02 -14.74
C ALA A 93 20.46 -27.23 -15.49
N CYS A 94 21.50 -26.51 -15.08
CA CYS A 94 22.79 -26.54 -15.77
C CYS A 94 23.90 -26.00 -14.86
N ASP A 95 25.14 -26.22 -15.27
CA ASP A 95 26.25 -25.51 -14.64
C ASP A 95 26.25 -24.07 -15.12
N VAL A 96 26.55 -23.15 -14.19
CA VAL A 96 26.56 -21.71 -14.47
C VAL A 96 27.96 -21.19 -14.18
N THR A 97 28.60 -20.61 -15.18
CA THR A 97 29.94 -20.03 -15.05
C THR A 97 29.85 -18.51 -15.07
N VAL A 98 30.38 -17.88 -14.03
CA VAL A 98 30.52 -16.43 -13.92
C VAL A 98 31.96 -16.09 -14.27
N THR A 99 32.14 -15.17 -15.23
CA THR A 99 33.45 -14.70 -15.65
C THR A 99 33.53 -13.21 -15.40
N PHE A 100 34.64 -12.77 -14.81
CA PHE A 100 34.87 -11.36 -14.48
C PHE A 100 36.19 -10.91 -15.12
N ASP A 101 36.12 -9.79 -15.84
CA ASP A 101 37.29 -9.16 -16.46
C ASP A 101 37.62 -7.89 -15.65
N PRO A 102 38.70 -7.91 -14.84
CA PRO A 102 39.05 -6.72 -14.04
C PRO A 102 39.45 -5.50 -14.90
N ALA A 103 39.89 -5.71 -16.14
CA ALA A 103 40.28 -4.58 -16.98
C ALA A 103 39.12 -3.73 -17.42
N THR A 104 37.92 -4.33 -17.53
CA THR A 104 36.72 -3.65 -18.03
C THR A 104 35.58 -3.65 -17.02
N ASN A 105 35.73 -4.36 -15.91
CA ASN A 105 34.66 -4.60 -14.92
C ASN A 105 33.47 -5.35 -15.51
N LYS A 106 33.68 -6.08 -16.59
CA LYS A 106 32.59 -6.81 -17.24
C LYS A 106 32.39 -8.17 -16.59
N ILE A 107 31.12 -8.45 -16.26
CA ILE A 107 30.67 -9.74 -15.73
C ILE A 107 29.88 -10.45 -16.80
N THR A 108 30.24 -11.71 -17.10
CA THR A 108 29.53 -12.54 -18.05
C THR A 108 29.03 -13.78 -17.34
N VAL A 109 27.80 -14.19 -17.62
CA VAL A 109 27.22 -15.41 -17.06
C VAL A 109 26.88 -16.34 -18.21
N THR A 110 27.39 -17.56 -18.16
CA THR A 110 27.17 -18.54 -19.23
C THR A 110 26.70 -19.89 -18.64
N GLY A 111 25.93 -20.61 -19.41
CA GLY A 111 25.43 -21.94 -19.10
C GLY A 111 24.35 -22.32 -20.09
N ASP A 112 24.15 -23.64 -20.30
CA ASP A 112 23.20 -24.11 -21.32
C ASP A 112 21.78 -23.65 -21.09
N GLY A 113 21.40 -23.49 -19.83
CA GLY A 113 20.05 -23.03 -19.48
C GLY A 113 19.96 -21.56 -19.08
N VAL A 114 21.05 -20.81 -19.14
CA VAL A 114 21.10 -19.43 -18.71
C VAL A 114 20.42 -18.51 -19.71
N LYS A 115 19.54 -17.65 -19.20
CA LYS A 115 18.89 -16.59 -20.00
C LYS A 115 18.99 -15.28 -19.22
N MET A 116 19.72 -14.32 -19.77
CA MET A 116 19.87 -13.01 -19.12
C MET A 116 18.52 -12.28 -19.10
N VAL A 117 18.21 -11.67 -17.97
CA VAL A 117 17.01 -10.82 -17.85
C VAL A 117 17.38 -9.45 -18.41
N THR A 118 16.74 -9.09 -19.51
CA THR A 118 17.04 -7.83 -20.23
C THR A 118 15.89 -6.85 -20.20
N ASP A 119 14.76 -7.24 -19.60
CA ASP A 119 13.59 -6.36 -19.45
C ASP A 119 12.83 -6.79 -18.20
N LEU A 120 11.99 -5.90 -17.70
CA LEU A 120 11.18 -6.16 -16.52
C LEU A 120 9.78 -6.60 -16.96
N GLU A 121 9.42 -7.85 -16.63
CA GLU A 121 8.06 -8.34 -16.83
C GLU A 121 7.30 -8.07 -15.53
N VAL A 122 6.17 -7.38 -15.62
CA VAL A 122 5.39 -7.00 -14.45
C VAL A 122 4.04 -7.72 -14.50
N ASN A 123 3.82 -8.63 -13.56
CA ASN A 123 2.54 -9.33 -13.38
C ASN A 123 1.76 -8.77 -12.20
N SER A 124 2.45 -8.24 -11.20
CA SER A 124 1.82 -7.63 -10.02
C SER A 124 2.78 -6.66 -9.37
N ILE A 125 2.23 -5.69 -8.66
CA ILE A 125 2.99 -4.76 -7.81
C ILE A 125 2.37 -4.82 -6.42
N THR A 126 3.20 -5.00 -5.40
CA THR A 126 2.79 -5.01 -4.00
C THR A 126 3.43 -3.84 -3.27
N VAL A 127 2.65 -3.09 -2.48
CA VAL A 127 3.24 -2.12 -1.55
C VAL A 127 3.64 -2.90 -0.30
N VAL A 128 4.92 -2.85 0.05
CA VAL A 128 5.49 -3.58 1.19
C VAL A 128 6.11 -2.61 2.14
N GLY A 129 5.99 -2.88 3.42
CA GLY A 129 6.56 -2.01 4.43
C GLY A 129 6.36 -2.58 5.82
N ASN A 130 6.54 -1.73 6.83
CA ASN A 130 6.57 -2.19 8.21
C ASN A 130 5.21 -2.58 8.79
N GLY A 131 4.10 -2.14 8.18
CA GLY A 131 2.78 -2.58 8.61
C GLY A 131 2.38 -2.16 10.02
N GLU A 132 2.93 -1.07 10.50
CA GLU A 132 2.60 -0.57 11.85
C GLU A 132 1.14 -0.15 11.92
N ASN A 133 0.48 -0.51 13.01
CA ASN A 133 -0.96 -0.22 13.21
C ASN A 133 -1.74 -0.84 12.03
N ASN A 134 -2.53 -0.05 11.31
CA ASN A 134 -3.26 -0.52 10.12
C ASN A 134 -2.57 -0.13 8.80
N TRP A 135 -1.37 0.45 8.86
CA TRP A 135 -0.60 0.75 7.65
C TRP A 135 -0.36 -0.56 6.88
N LEU A 136 -0.57 -0.53 5.58
CA LEU A 136 -0.43 -1.69 4.69
C LEU A 136 -1.28 -2.87 5.19
N ASN A 137 -2.48 -2.57 5.69
CA ASN A 137 -3.42 -3.57 6.23
C ASN A 137 -2.78 -4.41 7.34
N GLY A 138 -1.81 -3.84 8.05
CA GLY A 138 -1.13 -4.50 9.16
C GLY A 138 -0.12 -5.57 8.76
N VAL A 139 0.21 -5.66 7.46
CA VAL A 139 1.13 -6.70 6.97
C VAL A 139 2.55 -6.16 6.95
N ALA A 140 3.43 -6.79 7.72
CA ALA A 140 4.84 -6.39 7.80
C ALA A 140 5.66 -7.15 6.77
N TRP A 141 6.21 -6.41 5.81
CA TRP A 141 7.18 -6.88 4.81
C TRP A 141 6.72 -8.09 4.00
N GLY A 142 5.42 -8.16 3.70
CA GLY A 142 4.85 -9.25 2.92
C GLY A 142 4.82 -8.94 1.43
N VAL A 143 5.79 -9.45 0.67
CA VAL A 143 5.87 -9.16 -0.78
C VAL A 143 4.71 -9.76 -1.57
N ASP A 144 4.09 -10.82 -1.03
CA ASP A 144 3.00 -11.55 -1.69
C ASP A 144 1.63 -11.27 -1.08
N ALA A 145 1.50 -10.22 -0.27
CA ALA A 145 0.22 -9.91 0.40
C ALA A 145 -0.78 -9.37 -0.62
N GLU A 146 -1.81 -10.16 -0.91
CA GLU A 146 -2.84 -9.77 -1.89
C GLU A 146 -3.54 -8.46 -1.51
N ALA A 147 -3.74 -8.21 -0.21
CA ALA A 147 -4.39 -6.99 0.25
C ALA A 147 -3.61 -5.74 -0.15
N ASN A 148 -2.31 -5.88 -0.42
CA ASN A 148 -1.45 -4.76 -0.76
C ASN A 148 -1.03 -4.76 -2.24
N HIS A 149 -1.64 -5.61 -3.06
CA HIS A 149 -1.45 -5.54 -4.50
C HIS A 149 -2.09 -4.27 -5.05
N MET A 150 -1.32 -3.54 -5.84
CA MET A 150 -1.84 -2.35 -6.50
C MET A 150 -2.74 -2.74 -7.66
N THR A 151 -3.70 -1.89 -7.96
CA THR A 151 -4.60 -2.05 -9.10
C THR A 151 -4.06 -1.24 -10.27
N GLN A 152 -3.98 -1.85 -11.44
CA GLN A 152 -3.57 -1.12 -12.65
C GLN A 152 -4.73 -0.22 -13.08
N VAL A 153 -4.48 1.09 -13.12
CA VAL A 153 -5.51 2.09 -13.42
C VAL A 153 -5.40 2.63 -14.86
N SER A 154 -4.22 2.49 -15.46
CA SER A 154 -4.00 2.76 -16.88
C SER A 154 -2.73 2.03 -17.28
N ASP A 155 -2.30 2.14 -18.55
CA ASP A 155 -1.14 1.41 -19.03
C ASP A 155 0.09 1.75 -18.20
N LYS A 156 0.63 0.74 -17.49
CA LYS A 156 1.84 0.85 -16.64
C LYS A 156 1.71 1.86 -15.52
N VAL A 157 0.47 2.14 -15.07
CA VAL A 157 0.20 2.99 -13.91
C VAL A 157 -0.65 2.20 -12.92
N TYR A 158 -0.21 2.16 -11.68
CA TYR A 158 -0.80 1.35 -10.62
C TYR A 158 -1.15 2.23 -9.43
N GLN A 159 -2.18 1.86 -8.68
CA GLN A 159 -2.67 2.68 -7.57
C GLN A 159 -3.24 1.82 -6.46
N ILE A 160 -3.11 2.30 -5.22
CA ILE A 160 -3.74 1.70 -4.05
C ILE A 160 -4.08 2.82 -3.07
N LYS A 161 -5.15 2.64 -2.30
CA LYS A 161 -5.58 3.60 -1.30
C LYS A 161 -5.67 2.92 0.07
N TYR A 162 -5.12 3.58 1.07
CA TYR A 162 -5.20 3.17 2.48
C TYR A 162 -5.99 4.21 3.23
N GLU A 163 -7.02 3.77 3.95
CA GLU A 163 -7.94 4.68 4.64
C GLU A 163 -7.71 4.64 6.15
N ASN A 164 -7.98 5.77 6.80
CA ASN A 164 -7.98 5.89 8.26
C ASN A 164 -6.63 5.53 8.87
N ILE A 165 -5.55 6.08 8.29
CA ILE A 165 -4.20 5.91 8.81
C ILE A 165 -3.95 7.04 9.82
N GLU A 166 -3.44 6.70 11.00
CA GLU A 166 -3.10 7.71 12.00
C GLU A 166 -1.90 8.53 11.52
N SER A 167 -2.05 9.85 11.46
CA SER A 167 -1.00 10.75 11.01
C SER A 167 0.19 10.70 11.99
N ALA A 168 1.37 10.47 11.45
CA ALA A 168 2.60 10.34 12.24
C ALA A 168 3.81 10.59 11.37
N ASP A 169 4.93 10.95 12.02
CA ASP A 169 6.24 10.97 11.37
C ASP A 169 7.07 9.81 11.88
N ASP A 170 7.95 9.28 11.03
CA ASP A 170 8.91 8.23 11.34
C ASP A 170 8.25 6.92 11.82
N ALA A 171 7.00 6.72 11.45
CA ALA A 171 6.23 5.53 11.86
C ALA A 171 6.04 4.54 10.72
N TYR A 172 5.92 5.00 9.48
CA TYR A 172 5.49 4.17 8.35
C TYR A 172 6.55 4.10 7.29
N GLN A 173 6.92 2.88 6.93
CA GLN A 173 7.91 2.61 5.88
C GLN A 173 7.26 1.81 4.77
N PHE A 174 7.71 2.03 3.53
CA PHE A 174 7.21 1.23 2.41
C PHE A 174 8.16 1.25 1.21
N LYS A 175 7.92 0.28 0.32
CA LYS A 175 8.57 0.14 -0.98
C LYS A 175 7.55 -0.49 -1.94
N PHE A 176 7.92 -0.57 -3.20
CA PHE A 176 7.14 -1.29 -4.22
C PHE A 176 7.91 -2.54 -4.62
N ALA A 177 7.27 -3.70 -4.55
CA ALA A 177 7.88 -4.97 -4.95
C ALA A 177 7.14 -5.53 -6.17
N VAL A 178 7.90 -6.12 -7.10
CA VAL A 178 7.38 -6.63 -8.37
C VAL A 178 7.23 -8.14 -8.29
N ASN A 179 6.07 -8.64 -8.74
CA ASN A 179 5.83 -10.09 -8.92
C ASN A 179 6.02 -10.89 -7.63
N ASP A 180 5.59 -10.33 -6.49
CA ASP A 180 5.64 -11.00 -5.19
C ASP A 180 7.05 -11.43 -4.78
N ASP A 181 8.05 -10.65 -5.18
CA ASP A 181 9.46 -11.01 -4.98
C ASP A 181 10.27 -9.74 -4.73
N TRP A 182 11.38 -9.87 -4.01
CA TRP A 182 12.32 -8.76 -3.79
C TRP A 182 13.30 -8.56 -4.93
N ALA A 183 13.33 -9.43 -5.93
CA ALA A 183 14.29 -9.37 -7.03
C ALA A 183 14.25 -8.03 -7.77
N ALA A 184 13.05 -7.47 -7.94
CA ALA A 184 12.87 -6.14 -8.52
C ALA A 184 11.95 -5.36 -7.59
N ASN A 185 12.40 -4.19 -7.20
CA ASN A 185 11.62 -3.34 -6.29
C ASN A 185 12.02 -1.89 -6.51
N TRP A 186 11.26 -0.96 -5.94
CA TRP A 186 11.57 0.46 -6.01
C TRP A 186 11.45 1.08 -4.63
N GLY A 187 12.34 2.02 -4.37
CA GLY A 187 12.33 2.88 -3.20
C GLY A 187 12.98 4.20 -3.54
N LEU A 188 13.72 4.77 -2.59
CA LEU A 188 14.45 6.01 -2.79
C LEU A 188 15.95 5.74 -2.78
N PRO A 189 16.77 6.64 -3.33
CA PRO A 189 18.24 6.45 -3.28
C PRO A 189 18.78 6.33 -1.86
N GLU A 190 18.16 7.02 -0.90
CA GLU A 190 18.48 6.93 0.52
C GLU A 190 17.18 6.81 1.28
N GLN A 191 17.23 6.17 2.45
CA GLN A 191 16.03 6.07 3.29
C GLN A 191 15.63 7.47 3.74
N SER A 192 14.47 7.93 3.29
CA SER A 192 14.02 9.30 3.55
C SER A 192 12.51 9.40 3.35
N ALA A 193 11.95 10.52 3.78
CA ALA A 193 10.53 10.79 3.60
C ALA A 193 10.22 11.09 2.14
N THR A 194 9.11 10.56 1.64
CA THR A 194 8.66 10.89 0.29
C THR A 194 8.08 12.31 0.28
N PRO A 195 8.17 12.99 -0.87
CA PRO A 195 7.29 14.14 -1.08
C PRO A 195 5.83 13.70 -0.95
N ILE A 196 4.98 14.63 -0.56
CA ILE A 196 3.53 14.39 -0.50
C ILE A 196 2.85 15.42 -1.40
N GLY A 197 2.00 14.92 -2.30
CA GLY A 197 1.23 15.78 -3.20
C GLY A 197 1.94 16.10 -4.51
N GLU A 198 3.14 15.59 -4.74
CA GLU A 198 3.86 15.82 -6.00
C GLU A 198 4.58 14.55 -6.44
N GLU A 199 4.72 14.39 -7.74
CA GLU A 199 5.40 13.23 -8.32
C GLU A 199 6.90 13.28 -8.02
N PHE A 200 7.50 12.13 -7.75
CA PHE A 200 8.94 12.04 -7.48
C PHE A 200 9.54 10.81 -8.13
N ASP A 201 10.84 10.88 -8.39
CA ASP A 201 11.61 9.79 -9.01
C ASP A 201 11.88 8.70 -7.99
N LEU A 202 11.84 7.46 -8.49
CA LEU A 202 12.15 6.27 -7.69
C LEU A 202 13.51 5.71 -8.07
N ALA A 203 14.13 5.02 -7.13
CA ALA A 203 15.39 4.30 -7.33
C ALA A 203 15.07 2.80 -7.40
N PHE A 204 15.50 2.16 -8.48
CA PHE A 204 15.35 0.71 -8.64
C PHE A 204 16.22 0.01 -7.60
N ASN A 205 15.63 -0.95 -6.88
CA ASN A 205 16.27 -1.65 -5.76
C ASN A 205 16.81 -0.68 -4.70
N GLY A 206 16.10 0.43 -4.50
CA GLY A 206 16.49 1.49 -3.58
C GLY A 206 16.16 1.17 -2.13
N GLN A 207 16.18 2.22 -1.32
CA GLN A 207 15.98 2.14 0.12
C GLN A 207 14.53 2.40 0.50
N ASN A 208 14.18 2.06 1.72
CA ASN A 208 12.83 2.26 2.25
C ASN A 208 12.43 3.74 2.19
N MET A 209 11.16 3.96 1.88
CA MET A 209 10.55 5.29 1.88
C MET A 209 9.79 5.47 3.19
N LEU A 210 9.80 6.68 3.71
CA LEU A 210 9.04 7.05 4.91
C LEU A 210 7.83 7.87 4.52
N LEU A 211 6.69 7.58 5.12
CA LEU A 211 5.48 8.39 4.97
C LEU A 211 5.37 9.27 6.22
N ASN A 212 5.73 10.56 6.07
CA ASN A 212 5.74 11.51 7.19
C ASN A 212 4.63 12.52 6.98
N THR A 213 3.47 12.26 7.57
CA THR A 213 2.29 13.08 7.35
C THR A 213 2.21 14.30 8.28
N VAL A 214 2.80 14.20 9.48
CA VAL A 214 2.83 15.37 10.38
C VAL A 214 3.69 16.47 9.78
N SER A 215 4.86 16.12 9.25
CA SER A 215 5.74 17.08 8.56
C SER A 215 5.05 17.69 7.34
N ALA A 216 4.10 16.99 6.73
CA ALA A 216 3.35 17.48 5.58
C ALA A 216 2.16 18.35 5.97
N GLY A 217 1.92 18.56 7.27
CA GLY A 217 0.89 19.48 7.74
C GLY A 217 -0.35 18.85 8.34
N PHE A 218 -0.39 17.53 8.50
CA PHE A 218 -1.53 16.85 9.11
C PHE A 218 -1.29 16.69 10.60
N GLU A 219 -2.31 16.96 11.39
CA GLU A 219 -2.19 16.90 12.84
C GLU A 219 -1.86 15.49 13.30
N GLU A 220 -0.92 15.37 14.23
CA GLU A 220 -0.51 14.09 14.81
C GLU A 220 -1.72 13.34 15.35
N ASP A 221 -1.80 12.05 15.06
CA ASP A 221 -2.88 11.14 15.47
C ASP A 221 -4.23 11.42 14.80
N SER A 222 -4.35 12.44 13.94
CA SER A 222 -5.55 12.59 13.12
C SER A 222 -5.57 11.49 12.05
N LEU A 223 -6.74 11.15 11.54
CA LEU A 223 -6.88 10.10 10.53
C LEU A 223 -6.76 10.68 9.12
N VAL A 224 -5.96 10.05 8.30
CA VAL A 224 -5.75 10.45 6.91
C VAL A 224 -5.96 9.27 5.99
N ASP A 225 -6.32 9.58 4.74
CA ASP A 225 -6.36 8.61 3.65
C ASP A 225 -5.15 8.85 2.76
N VAL A 226 -4.49 7.76 2.39
CA VAL A 226 -3.25 7.80 1.61
C VAL A 226 -3.48 7.09 0.30
N THR A 227 -3.32 7.79 -0.82
CA THR A 227 -3.40 7.21 -2.15
C THR A 227 -2.02 7.19 -2.76
N ILE A 228 -1.54 6.01 -3.13
CA ILE A 228 -0.21 5.83 -3.71
C ILE A 228 -0.37 5.44 -5.17
N THR A 229 0.29 6.18 -6.04
CA THR A 229 0.31 5.91 -7.48
C THR A 229 1.74 5.62 -7.91
N LEU A 230 1.93 4.53 -8.63
CA LEU A 230 3.22 4.15 -9.21
C LEU A 230 3.08 4.22 -10.73
N ASP A 231 3.96 4.99 -11.36
CA ASP A 231 3.97 5.15 -12.82
C ASP A 231 5.29 4.59 -13.35
N ILE A 232 5.22 3.43 -14.02
CA ILE A 232 6.39 2.81 -14.63
C ILE A 232 6.35 2.89 -16.16
N SER A 233 5.52 3.78 -16.71
CA SER A 233 5.39 3.94 -18.16
C SER A 233 6.70 4.41 -18.81
N LYS A 234 7.56 5.11 -18.06
CA LYS A 234 8.85 5.60 -18.56
C LYS A 234 10.03 4.80 -17.99
N PHE A 235 9.76 3.69 -17.30
CA PHE A 235 10.85 2.89 -16.73
C PHE A 235 11.65 2.23 -17.84
N ASP A 236 12.97 2.40 -17.80
CA ASP A 236 13.92 1.80 -18.74
C ASP A 236 14.77 0.81 -17.97
N TYR A 237 14.59 -0.48 -18.22
CA TYR A 237 15.32 -1.52 -17.50
C TYR A 237 16.82 -1.45 -17.78
N SER A 238 17.23 -1.00 -18.98
CA SER A 238 18.66 -0.92 -19.30
C SER A 238 19.41 0.10 -18.46
N THR A 239 18.73 1.18 -18.08
CA THR A 239 19.31 2.22 -17.19
C THR A 239 18.81 2.12 -15.75
N ARG A 240 17.83 1.26 -15.51
CA ARG A 240 17.17 1.12 -14.20
C ARG A 240 16.57 2.44 -13.70
N SER A 241 16.11 3.28 -14.61
CA SER A 241 15.59 4.61 -14.26
C SER A 241 14.26 4.88 -14.95
N GLY A 242 13.53 5.88 -14.45
CA GLY A 242 12.31 6.37 -15.07
C GLY A 242 11.02 6.05 -14.32
N ALA A 243 11.07 5.20 -13.29
CA ALA A 243 9.89 4.95 -12.47
C ALA A 243 9.61 6.15 -11.57
N LYS A 244 8.34 6.49 -11.38
CA LYS A 244 7.92 7.63 -10.56
C LYS A 244 6.75 7.23 -9.67
N ALA A 245 6.58 7.95 -8.58
CA ALA A 245 5.46 7.73 -7.66
C ALA A 245 4.86 9.05 -7.22
N THR A 246 3.63 8.99 -6.77
CA THR A 246 2.93 10.11 -6.13
C THR A 246 2.25 9.57 -4.88
N VAL A 247 2.41 10.28 -3.77
CA VAL A 247 1.72 9.97 -2.52
C VAL A 247 0.80 11.13 -2.23
N LYS A 248 -0.51 10.88 -2.24
CA LYS A 248 -1.54 11.88 -1.96
C LYS A 248 -2.13 11.58 -0.60
N VAL A 249 -2.21 12.59 0.25
CA VAL A 249 -2.74 12.44 1.61
C VAL A 249 -3.87 13.44 1.80
N GLU A 250 -4.99 12.98 2.35
CA GLU A 250 -6.16 13.81 2.62
C GLU A 250 -6.72 13.44 4.00
N PRO A 251 -7.40 14.37 4.69
CA PRO A 251 -8.13 13.97 5.90
C PRO A 251 -9.14 12.87 5.58
N SER A 252 -9.25 11.87 6.46
CA SER A 252 -10.16 10.74 6.24
C SER A 252 -11.62 11.15 6.28
N THR A 253 -11.95 12.11 7.18
CA THR A 253 -13.31 12.65 7.29
C THR A 253 -13.21 14.16 7.44
N PRO A 254 -14.11 14.90 6.81
CA PRO A 254 -14.15 16.34 7.06
C PRO A 254 -14.40 16.62 8.54
N ALA A 255 -13.80 17.67 9.07
CA ALA A 255 -14.04 18.11 10.43
C ALA A 255 -15.51 18.49 10.57
N VAL A 256 -16.17 17.97 11.61
CA VAL A 256 -17.57 18.29 11.91
C VAL A 256 -17.54 19.37 13.01
N ASP A 257 -17.97 20.57 12.64
CA ASP A 257 -17.89 21.71 13.57
C ASP A 257 -19.05 21.78 14.55
N ASN A 258 -20.20 21.21 14.18
CA ASN A 258 -21.42 21.26 15.01
C ASN A 258 -21.94 19.84 15.24
N LEU A 259 -22.93 19.71 16.10
CA LEU A 259 -23.67 18.46 16.20
C LEU A 259 -24.34 18.23 14.85
N THR A 260 -23.95 17.18 14.17
CA THR A 260 -24.36 16.91 12.80
C THR A 260 -24.63 15.44 12.61
N ILE A 261 -25.72 15.12 11.93
CA ILE A 261 -25.94 13.80 11.37
C ILE A 261 -25.44 13.91 9.95
N ASN A 262 -24.35 13.26 9.65
CA ASN A 262 -23.65 13.47 8.39
C ASN A 262 -23.58 12.17 7.60
N ALA A 263 -24.07 12.19 6.38
CA ALA A 263 -23.81 11.13 5.43
C ALA A 263 -22.45 11.38 4.80
N THR A 264 -21.45 10.77 5.34
CA THR A 264 -20.21 10.67 4.61
C THR A 264 -20.41 9.52 3.65
N SER A 265 -20.50 9.84 2.37
CA SER A 265 -20.54 8.80 1.35
C SER A 265 -19.18 8.17 1.27
N ASN A 266 -18.80 7.50 2.31
CA ASN A 266 -17.65 6.62 2.24
C ASN A 266 -18.21 5.35 1.64
N ILE A 267 -18.25 5.35 0.33
CA ILE A 267 -18.78 4.22 -0.41
C ILE A 267 -17.61 3.27 -0.65
N CYS A 268 -17.62 2.17 0.07
CA CYS A 268 -16.61 1.14 -0.09
C CYS A 268 -16.98 0.25 -1.25
N GLN A 269 -16.14 0.22 -2.26
CA GLN A 269 -16.39 -0.58 -3.45
C GLN A 269 -15.52 -1.82 -3.47
N ALA A 270 -16.05 -2.88 -4.04
CA ALA A 270 -15.25 -4.08 -4.25
C ALA A 270 -14.10 -3.82 -5.22
N ASN A 271 -14.29 -2.93 -6.20
CA ASN A 271 -13.26 -2.62 -7.20
C ASN A 271 -12.50 -1.33 -6.94
N GLY A 272 -12.77 -0.64 -5.85
CA GLY A 272 -12.03 0.54 -5.43
C GLY A 272 -12.23 1.79 -6.25
N SER A 273 -13.23 1.87 -7.11
CA SER A 273 -13.47 3.03 -7.95
C SER A 273 -14.66 3.86 -7.44
N GLY A 274 -14.82 5.06 -7.96
CA GLY A 274 -15.92 5.95 -7.56
C GLY A 274 -17.26 5.67 -8.24
N THR A 275 -17.31 4.71 -9.16
CA THR A 275 -18.52 4.34 -9.89
C THR A 275 -18.72 2.83 -9.78
N PHE A 276 -19.96 2.37 -9.91
CA PHE A 276 -20.32 0.99 -9.62
C PHE A 276 -20.90 0.30 -10.85
N ASN A 277 -20.58 -0.99 -10.98
CA ASN A 277 -21.17 -1.87 -11.98
C ASN A 277 -22.26 -2.72 -11.35
N VAL A 278 -23.21 -3.15 -12.17
CA VAL A 278 -24.20 -4.13 -11.71
C VAL A 278 -23.47 -5.36 -11.19
N GLY A 279 -23.81 -5.82 -10.00
CA GLY A 279 -23.15 -6.93 -9.31
C GLY A 279 -22.17 -6.50 -8.22
N ASP A 280 -21.75 -5.24 -8.21
CA ASP A 280 -20.81 -4.74 -7.20
C ASP A 280 -21.47 -4.67 -5.84
N LYS A 281 -20.65 -4.79 -4.79
CA LYS A 281 -21.06 -4.54 -3.42
C LYS A 281 -20.69 -3.10 -3.05
N VAL A 282 -21.64 -2.43 -2.41
CA VAL A 282 -21.49 -1.03 -1.99
C VAL A 282 -21.80 -0.94 -0.50
N SER A 283 -20.90 -0.35 0.26
CA SER A 283 -21.12 -0.09 1.69
C SER A 283 -21.31 1.42 1.87
N VAL A 284 -22.40 1.80 2.50
CA VAL A 284 -22.71 3.20 2.80
C VAL A 284 -22.87 3.32 4.31
N TYR A 285 -22.18 4.27 4.93
CA TYR A 285 -22.33 4.48 6.34
C TYR A 285 -22.62 5.94 6.67
N TYR A 286 -23.23 6.14 7.82
CA TYR A 286 -23.71 7.46 8.27
C TYR A 286 -23.09 7.76 9.61
N LEU A 287 -22.46 8.92 9.72
CA LEU A 287 -21.76 9.34 10.93
C LEU A 287 -22.65 10.24 11.77
N LEU A 288 -22.60 10.04 13.07
CA LEU A 288 -23.21 10.90 14.06
C LEU A 288 -22.11 11.39 15.00
N ASP A 289 -22.05 12.71 15.21
CA ASP A 289 -21.13 13.31 16.19
C ASP A 289 -21.96 14.03 17.24
N THR A 290 -21.95 13.49 18.44
CA THR A 290 -22.72 14.06 19.57
C THR A 290 -21.92 15.08 20.39
N LYS A 291 -20.67 15.34 19.97
CA LYS A 291 -19.77 16.28 20.69
C LYS A 291 -19.64 15.87 22.15
N ASP A 292 -20.03 16.74 23.09
CA ASP A 292 -19.89 16.46 24.50
C ASP A 292 -21.14 15.83 25.15
N ALA A 293 -22.15 15.53 24.33
CA ALA A 293 -23.36 14.87 24.82
C ALA A 293 -23.27 13.36 24.56
N GLN A 294 -24.06 12.61 25.31
CA GLN A 294 -24.19 11.18 25.12
C GLN A 294 -25.46 10.91 24.31
N LEU A 295 -25.42 9.87 23.51
CA LEU A 295 -26.59 9.38 22.79
C LEU A 295 -27.43 8.57 23.77
N GLU A 296 -28.72 8.97 23.99
CA GLU A 296 -29.59 8.24 24.87
C GLU A 296 -30.59 7.39 24.10
N GLU A 297 -31.12 7.92 23.01
CA GLU A 297 -32.14 7.24 22.22
C GLU A 297 -32.06 7.71 20.78
N VAL A 298 -32.26 6.82 19.85
CA VAL A 298 -32.32 7.16 18.42
C VAL A 298 -33.34 6.29 17.73
N GLN A 299 -34.05 6.88 16.76
CA GLN A 299 -34.92 6.16 15.82
C GLN A 299 -34.66 6.71 14.43
N TRP A 300 -34.52 5.83 13.46
CA TRP A 300 -34.15 6.21 12.09
C TRP A 300 -34.83 5.31 11.07
N ALA A 301 -34.85 5.78 9.83
CA ALA A 301 -35.35 5.02 8.67
C ALA A 301 -34.42 5.24 7.48
N LEU A 302 -34.27 4.21 6.67
CA LEU A 302 -33.41 4.21 5.49
C LEU A 302 -34.28 4.12 4.24
N THR A 303 -34.01 5.01 3.26
CA THR A 303 -34.72 4.98 1.97
C THR A 303 -33.71 4.91 0.82
N TYR A 304 -34.04 4.12 -0.17
CA TYR A 304 -33.22 3.94 -1.38
C TYR A 304 -34.09 3.34 -2.48
N ASP A 305 -33.61 3.36 -3.72
CA ASP A 305 -34.33 2.79 -4.84
C ASP A 305 -34.07 1.28 -4.90
N LYS A 306 -35.08 0.49 -4.57
CA LYS A 306 -34.98 -0.97 -4.54
C LYS A 306 -34.82 -1.58 -5.94
N ASN A 307 -35.08 -0.82 -6.99
CA ASN A 307 -34.83 -1.27 -8.37
C ASN A 307 -33.33 -1.20 -8.72
N LEU A 308 -32.56 -0.39 -8.00
CA LEU A 308 -31.13 -0.25 -8.24
C LEU A 308 -30.27 -1.03 -7.24
N LEU A 309 -30.75 -1.15 -6.00
CA LEU A 309 -29.96 -1.72 -4.92
C LEU A 309 -30.74 -2.79 -4.18
N THR A 310 -30.06 -3.86 -3.84
CA THR A 310 -30.57 -4.89 -2.91
C THR A 310 -29.82 -4.73 -1.59
N LEU A 311 -30.53 -4.58 -0.50
CA LEU A 311 -29.93 -4.44 0.82
C LEU A 311 -29.48 -5.81 1.32
N ASP A 312 -28.19 -6.00 1.51
CA ASP A 312 -27.62 -7.28 1.98
C ASP A 312 -27.46 -7.30 3.49
N SER A 313 -27.08 -6.20 4.10
CA SER A 313 -26.98 -6.10 5.56
C SER A 313 -27.18 -4.67 6.03
N LEU A 314 -27.67 -4.55 7.25
CA LEU A 314 -27.94 -3.27 7.88
C LEU A 314 -27.54 -3.42 9.35
N THR A 315 -26.64 -2.55 9.83
CA THR A 315 -26.11 -2.66 11.19
C THR A 315 -26.00 -1.29 11.83
N MET A 316 -26.02 -1.28 13.16
CA MET A 316 -25.56 -0.14 13.96
C MET A 316 -24.23 -0.58 14.58
N PRO A 317 -23.11 -0.37 13.89
CA PRO A 317 -21.86 -1.09 14.23
C PRO A 317 -21.25 -0.70 15.57
N GLU A 318 -21.58 0.48 16.10
CA GLU A 318 -21.04 0.93 17.38
C GLU A 318 -21.88 0.46 18.58
N ILE A 319 -23.02 -0.16 18.35
CA ILE A 319 -23.98 -0.50 19.41
C ILE A 319 -24.19 -2.02 19.42
N ALA A 320 -24.19 -2.59 20.62
CA ALA A 320 -24.37 -4.03 20.78
C ALA A 320 -25.74 -4.47 20.22
N ASP A 321 -25.78 -5.60 19.57
CA ASP A 321 -26.97 -6.13 18.88
C ASP A 321 -28.19 -6.21 19.81
N GLY A 322 -27.99 -6.59 21.07
CA GLY A 322 -29.07 -6.70 22.03
C GLY A 322 -29.71 -5.38 22.44
N MET A 323 -29.06 -4.24 22.10
CA MET A 323 -29.56 -2.90 22.40
C MET A 323 -30.30 -2.27 21.22
N VAL A 324 -30.35 -2.98 20.08
CA VAL A 324 -30.87 -2.45 18.82
C VAL A 324 -32.09 -3.25 18.41
N ASN A 325 -33.11 -2.53 17.97
CA ASN A 325 -34.31 -3.12 17.40
C ASN A 325 -34.41 -2.65 15.95
N MET A 326 -34.17 -3.55 14.98
CA MET A 326 -34.14 -3.21 13.57
C MET A 326 -35.04 -4.13 12.76
N ASN A 327 -35.62 -3.57 11.72
CA ASN A 327 -36.17 -4.35 10.61
C ASN A 327 -35.36 -4.02 9.35
N ASP A 328 -35.87 -4.38 8.17
CA ASP A 328 -35.09 -4.27 6.94
C ASP A 328 -34.81 -2.83 6.48
N VAL A 329 -35.54 -1.82 6.97
CA VAL A 329 -35.33 -0.43 6.54
C VAL A 329 -35.37 0.58 7.67
N SER A 330 -35.50 0.18 8.90
CA SER A 330 -35.53 1.13 10.02
C SER A 330 -35.01 0.50 11.29
N GLY A 331 -34.68 1.34 12.27
CA GLY A 331 -34.21 0.85 13.53
C GLY A 331 -34.38 1.86 14.65
N ASN A 332 -34.27 1.36 15.86
CA ASN A 332 -34.23 2.19 17.04
C ASN A 332 -33.37 1.53 18.12
N ALA A 333 -32.84 2.36 18.98
CA ALA A 333 -32.08 1.92 20.14
C ALA A 333 -32.27 2.95 21.24
N SER A 334 -32.26 2.48 22.47
CA SER A 334 -32.43 3.35 23.62
C SER A 334 -31.54 2.89 24.78
N ASN A 335 -31.45 3.70 25.81
CA ASN A 335 -30.57 3.47 26.98
C ASN A 335 -29.09 3.39 26.54
N LEU A 336 -28.69 4.32 25.71
CA LEU A 336 -27.39 4.29 25.03
C LEU A 336 -26.32 5.12 25.73
N ALA A 337 -26.51 5.44 26.99
CA ALA A 337 -25.61 6.35 27.76
C ALA A 337 -24.16 5.87 27.76
N LEU A 338 -23.95 4.58 27.62
CA LEU A 338 -22.57 4.00 27.61
C LEU A 338 -21.83 4.14 26.28
N TYR A 339 -22.52 4.59 25.25
CA TYR A 339 -21.93 4.70 23.91
C TYR A 339 -21.62 6.15 23.59
N ASP A 340 -20.36 6.40 23.27
CA ASP A 340 -19.85 7.73 23.00
C ASP A 340 -19.65 7.91 21.50
N PHE A 341 -20.37 8.86 20.91
CA PHE A 341 -20.26 9.17 19.48
C PHE A 341 -19.45 10.44 19.23
N ALA A 342 -18.80 10.98 20.25
CA ALA A 342 -17.99 12.18 20.10
C ALA A 342 -16.89 11.96 19.06
N GLY A 343 -16.69 12.95 18.20
CA GLY A 343 -15.68 12.88 17.15
C GLY A 343 -16.17 12.25 15.85
N GLY A 344 -17.38 11.72 15.86
CA GLY A 344 -17.98 11.11 14.67
C GLY A 344 -17.75 9.61 14.61
N LYS A 345 -18.81 8.85 14.83
CA LYS A 345 -18.78 7.39 14.73
C LYS A 345 -19.94 6.91 13.87
N LYS A 346 -19.83 5.70 13.33
CA LYS A 346 -20.87 5.13 12.47
C LYS A 346 -22.13 4.85 13.28
N LEU A 347 -23.21 5.56 12.95
CA LEU A 347 -24.52 5.28 13.53
C LEU A 347 -25.14 4.07 12.83
N VAL A 348 -25.10 4.06 11.50
CA VAL A 348 -25.70 3.01 10.70
C VAL A 348 -24.76 2.70 9.53
N GLU A 349 -24.65 1.42 9.19
CA GLU A 349 -23.93 0.97 7.99
C GLU A 349 -24.83 0.03 7.20
N ALA A 350 -24.98 0.30 5.91
CA ALA A 350 -25.80 -0.49 5.00
C ALA A 350 -24.91 -1.04 3.89
N VAL A 351 -25.02 -2.34 3.60
CA VAL A 351 -24.28 -2.96 2.51
C VAL A 351 -25.30 -3.40 1.46
N PHE A 352 -25.05 -3.01 0.22
CA PHE A 352 -25.94 -3.28 -0.90
C PHE A 352 -25.22 -4.06 -2.00
N THR A 353 -26.01 -4.79 -2.79
CA THR A 353 -25.58 -5.27 -4.10
C THR A 353 -26.27 -4.38 -5.16
N VAL A 354 -25.49 -3.92 -6.13
CA VAL A 354 -26.02 -3.14 -7.24
C VAL A 354 -26.73 -4.09 -8.20
N ASN A 355 -28.04 -3.91 -8.41
CA ASN A 355 -28.82 -4.81 -9.25
C ASN A 355 -29.48 -4.13 -10.44
N GLY A 356 -29.22 -2.84 -10.65
CA GLY A 356 -29.75 -2.09 -11.77
C GLY A 356 -28.87 -0.92 -12.11
N THR A 357 -29.21 -0.20 -13.19
CA THR A 357 -28.46 0.97 -13.64
C THR A 357 -29.25 2.24 -13.36
N GLY A 358 -28.54 3.34 -13.12
CA GLY A 358 -29.14 4.63 -12.84
C GLY A 358 -28.52 5.26 -11.61
N THR A 359 -29.23 6.17 -11.00
CA THR A 359 -28.78 6.93 -9.85
C THR A 359 -29.84 6.85 -8.76
N THR A 360 -29.42 6.61 -7.53
CA THR A 360 -30.32 6.67 -6.38
C THR A 360 -29.63 7.41 -5.23
N ASN A 361 -30.40 8.17 -4.47
CA ASN A 361 -29.97 8.62 -3.17
C ASN A 361 -30.20 7.50 -2.17
N VAL A 362 -29.31 7.38 -1.21
CA VAL A 362 -29.46 6.45 -0.09
C VAL A 362 -29.53 7.34 1.16
N ASP A 363 -30.74 7.56 1.64
CA ASP A 363 -30.99 8.55 2.70
C ASP A 363 -31.23 7.87 4.03
N LEU A 364 -30.54 8.34 5.06
CA LEU A 364 -30.85 8.01 6.44
C LEU A 364 -31.61 9.18 7.04
N ASN A 365 -32.84 8.93 7.45
CA ASN A 365 -33.70 9.94 8.04
C ASN A 365 -33.81 9.64 9.53
N VAL A 366 -33.35 10.57 10.36
CA VAL A 366 -33.47 10.42 11.81
C VAL A 366 -34.84 10.94 12.21
N VAL A 367 -35.61 10.08 12.85
CA VAL A 367 -36.99 10.40 13.24
C VAL A 367 -37.02 10.98 14.60
N ASP A 368 -36.33 10.39 15.55
CA ASP A 368 -36.23 10.90 16.94
C ASP A 368 -34.79 10.71 17.42
N LEU A 369 -34.29 11.69 18.15
CA LEU A 369 -32.97 11.66 18.76
C LEU A 369 -32.97 12.36 20.08
N THR A 370 -32.60 11.66 21.16
CA THR A 370 -32.49 12.20 22.51
C THR A 370 -31.03 12.13 22.94
N LEU A 371 -30.52 13.24 23.42
CA LEU A 371 -29.16 13.38 23.95
C LEU A 371 -29.21 13.80 25.40
N GLY A 372 -28.09 13.56 26.10
CA GLY A 372 -27.94 13.97 27.48
C GLY A 372 -26.51 13.94 27.93
N LYS A 373 -26.26 14.24 29.19
CA LYS A 373 -24.89 14.21 29.72
C LYS A 373 -24.73 13.05 30.70
N LEU A 374 -23.70 12.29 30.49
CA LEU A 374 -23.34 11.16 31.34
C LEU A 374 -22.87 11.71 32.71
N ASN A 375 -23.44 11.18 33.77
CA ASN A 375 -22.95 11.43 35.12
C ASN A 375 -21.92 10.33 35.43
N PRO A 376 -20.64 10.66 35.55
CA PRO A 376 -19.64 9.62 35.79
C PRO A 376 -19.78 8.95 37.16
N ALA A 377 -20.44 9.59 38.12
CA ALA A 377 -20.65 9.01 39.45
C ALA A 377 -21.68 7.88 39.40
N THR A 378 -22.69 7.98 38.53
CA THR A 378 -23.78 7.00 38.45
C THR A 378 -23.66 6.09 37.25
N GLY A 379 -22.92 6.50 36.22
CA GLY A 379 -22.81 5.75 34.95
C GLY A 379 -24.05 5.85 34.09
N THR A 380 -24.93 6.81 34.35
CA THR A 380 -26.19 7.02 33.61
C THR A 380 -26.28 8.48 33.16
N VAL A 381 -27.17 8.73 32.21
CA VAL A 381 -27.46 10.11 31.79
C VAL A 381 -28.34 10.76 32.84
N ASP A 382 -27.95 11.97 33.28
CA ASP A 382 -28.79 12.75 34.24
C ASP A 382 -30.07 13.16 33.52
N ALA A 383 -31.21 12.89 34.16
CA ALA A 383 -32.53 13.17 33.60
C ALA A 383 -32.70 14.65 33.28
N ASP A 384 -32.15 15.53 34.12
CA ASP A 384 -32.26 16.99 33.93
C ASP A 384 -31.46 17.47 32.72
N SER A 385 -30.48 16.70 32.29
CA SER A 385 -29.64 17.07 31.12
C SER A 385 -30.22 16.57 29.81
N GLU A 386 -31.21 15.69 29.84
CA GLU A 386 -31.78 15.10 28.62
C GLU A 386 -32.54 16.16 27.83
N TYR A 387 -32.36 16.12 26.51
CA TYR A 387 -33.13 16.96 25.61
C TYR A 387 -33.34 16.22 24.29
N GLU A 388 -34.47 16.51 23.64
CA GLU A 388 -34.79 15.95 22.33
C GLU A 388 -34.15 16.84 21.27
N ALA A 389 -33.24 16.26 20.48
CA ALA A 389 -32.58 16.98 19.40
C ALA A 389 -33.36 16.88 18.09
N VAL A 390 -34.05 15.76 17.89
CA VAL A 390 -34.92 15.54 16.73
C VAL A 390 -36.23 14.94 17.21
N VAL A 391 -37.35 15.50 16.76
CA VAL A 391 -38.69 15.02 17.09
C VAL A 391 -39.48 14.87 15.79
N ASN A 392 -39.97 13.68 15.52
CA ASN A 392 -40.76 13.37 14.32
C ASN A 392 -40.10 13.88 13.05
N GLY A 393 -38.76 13.74 12.94
CA GLY A 393 -38.02 14.12 11.76
C GLY A 393 -37.65 15.60 11.69
N ASP A 394 -38.04 16.41 12.66
CA ASP A 394 -37.72 17.84 12.65
C ASP A 394 -36.71 18.17 13.77
N MET A 395 -35.79 19.05 13.47
CA MET A 395 -34.85 19.54 14.48
C MET A 395 -35.64 20.31 15.55
N ALA A 396 -35.38 19.91 16.80
CA ALA A 396 -36.05 20.57 17.94
C ALA A 396 -35.25 21.78 18.43
N ASN A 397 -34.02 21.96 17.94
CA ASN A 397 -33.17 23.10 18.30
C ASN A 397 -32.09 23.26 17.23
N ASP A 398 -31.15 24.18 17.45
CA ASP A 398 -30.10 24.50 16.45
C ASP A 398 -28.80 23.76 16.70
N LEU A 399 -28.84 22.64 17.40
CA LEU A 399 -27.59 21.87 17.69
C LEU A 399 -27.03 21.14 16.48
N PHE A 400 -27.88 20.81 15.49
CA PHE A 400 -27.44 20.09 14.29
C PHE A 400 -27.52 21.00 13.09
N ASP A 401 -26.59 20.82 12.18
CA ASP A 401 -26.63 21.52 10.89
C ASP A 401 -27.75 20.95 10.00
N HIS A 402 -27.98 19.63 10.10
CA HIS A 402 -29.03 18.95 9.36
C HIS A 402 -29.33 17.61 10.03
N ILE A 403 -30.51 17.09 9.75
CA ILE A 403 -30.98 15.83 10.37
C ILE A 403 -31.14 14.70 9.35
N ASN A 404 -31.11 15.02 8.07
CA ASN A 404 -31.21 14.00 7.02
C ASN A 404 -29.84 13.83 6.39
N SER A 405 -29.47 12.58 6.16
CA SER A 405 -28.22 12.27 5.52
C SER A 405 -28.51 11.53 4.22
N ASP A 406 -27.94 12.01 3.16
CA ASP A 406 -28.11 11.36 1.86
C ASP A 406 -26.76 11.02 1.26
N ALA A 407 -26.69 9.86 0.66
CA ALA A 407 -25.55 9.42 -0.15
C ALA A 407 -26.07 9.15 -1.54
N LYS A 408 -25.24 9.32 -2.54
CA LYS A 408 -25.64 9.15 -3.92
C LYS A 408 -24.87 7.98 -4.53
N VAL A 409 -25.62 7.01 -5.06
CA VAL A 409 -25.04 5.85 -5.73
C VAL A 409 -25.38 5.94 -7.21
N GLU A 410 -24.35 5.95 -8.04
CA GLU A 410 -24.50 5.91 -9.50
C GLU A 410 -24.03 4.53 -9.97
N ALA A 411 -24.85 3.87 -10.77
CA ALA A 411 -24.57 2.53 -11.26
C ALA A 411 -24.69 2.46 -12.76
N TYR A 412 -23.82 1.72 -13.39
CA TYR A 412 -23.81 1.57 -14.83
C TYR A 412 -23.31 0.18 -15.21
N VAL A 413 -23.57 -0.19 -16.47
CA VAL A 413 -23.01 -1.41 -17.05
C VAL A 413 -21.83 -1.00 -17.93
N GLU A 414 -20.68 -1.61 -17.71
CA GLU A 414 -19.49 -1.37 -18.54
C GLU A 414 -19.81 -1.79 -19.97
N PRO A 415 -19.51 -0.93 -20.99
CA PRO A 415 -19.72 -1.33 -22.37
C PRO A 415 -18.87 -2.54 -22.73
N THR A 416 -19.49 -3.56 -23.32
CA THR A 416 -18.76 -4.72 -23.85
C THR A 416 -18.04 -4.28 -25.11
N THR A 417 -16.71 -4.38 -25.13
CA THR A 417 -15.92 -4.21 -26.34
C THR A 417 -16.17 -5.42 -27.24
N THR A 418 -16.95 -5.25 -28.28
CA THR A 418 -17.03 -6.24 -29.35
C THR A 418 -15.77 -6.07 -30.20
N GLU A 419 -14.96 -7.13 -30.26
CA GLU A 419 -13.86 -7.19 -31.20
C GLU A 419 -14.46 -7.11 -32.62
N PRO A 420 -13.87 -6.31 -33.51
CA PRO A 420 -14.37 -6.26 -34.88
C PRO A 420 -14.19 -7.65 -35.51
N THR A 421 -15.28 -8.20 -35.97
CA THR A 421 -15.24 -9.44 -36.75
C THR A 421 -14.56 -9.11 -38.08
N THR A 422 -13.36 -9.64 -38.26
CA THR A 422 -12.73 -9.62 -39.58
C THR A 422 -13.50 -10.64 -40.43
N THR A 423 -14.30 -10.13 -41.31
CA THR A 423 -14.83 -10.93 -42.41
C THR A 423 -13.68 -11.17 -43.39
N GLU A 424 -13.32 -12.44 -43.63
CA GLU A 424 -12.43 -12.87 -44.70
C GLU A 424 -13.10 -12.64 -46.05
#